data_b98c61d5364646fdb4abbb1a071480e3
#
_entry.id   b98c61d5364646fdb4abbb1a071480e3
#
_cell.length_a   1.000
_cell.length_b   1.000
_cell.length_c   1.000
_cell.angle_alpha   90.00
_cell.angle_beta   90.00
_cell.angle_gamma   90.00
#
_symmetry.space_group_name_H-M   'P 1'
#
loop_
_entity.id
_entity.type
_entity.pdbx_description
1 polymer ?
#
loop_
_entity_poly.entity_id
_entity_poly.type
_entity_poly.pdbx_seq_one_letter_code
_entity_poly.pdbx_strand_id
1 'polypeptide(L)'
;MDVNHINPVLESFNVILPQLGLNDIQKKGISVKGKYIESKGVVIIIGIIGDVKGNIIYGMTVDTAKKIASIMMMGMPVEKFDEMPQSAISELVNMLTANVAMNFSKDNINIDISTPTLIEGEFTASSNADKVLCVEMSVDEMIIEVNISLEKNTI
;
A
#
# COMPACT_ATOMS: atom_id res chain seq x y z
N MET A 1 6.04 15.18 8.02
CA MET A 1 5.52 13.83 8.32
C MET A 1 6.29 13.20 9.46
N ASP A 2 5.59 12.61 10.39
CA ASP A 2 6.20 11.92 11.52
C ASP A 2 6.71 10.53 11.12
N VAL A 3 7.99 10.26 11.39
CA VAL A 3 8.60 8.95 11.10
C VAL A 3 7.86 7.81 11.80
N ASN A 4 7.24 8.09 12.94
CA ASN A 4 6.47 7.10 13.68
C ASN A 4 5.23 6.63 12.92
N HIS A 5 4.79 7.36 11.90
CA HIS A 5 3.68 6.94 11.06
C HIS A 5 4.10 5.94 9.96
N ILE A 6 5.39 5.80 9.72
CA ILE A 6 5.91 4.91 8.68
C ILE A 6 6.03 3.48 9.20
N ASN A 7 6.56 3.32 10.42
CA ASN A 7 6.81 1.99 10.98
C ASN A 7 5.60 1.07 10.99
N PRO A 8 4.39 1.52 11.37
CA PRO A 8 3.21 0.67 11.32
C PRO A 8 2.90 0.14 9.91
N VAL A 9 3.20 0.94 8.89
CA VAL A 9 3.00 0.55 7.50
C VAL A 9 4.01 -0.51 7.08
N LEU A 10 5.29 -0.31 7.40
CA LEU A 10 6.34 -1.29 7.07
C LEU A 10 6.15 -2.60 7.81
N GLU A 11 5.75 -2.55 9.07
CA GLU A 11 5.49 -3.73 9.87
C GLU A 11 4.39 -4.60 9.29
N SER A 12 3.37 -3.97 8.68
CA SER A 12 2.26 -4.72 8.08
C SER A 12 2.74 -5.66 6.97
N PHE A 13 3.76 -5.26 6.20
CA PHE A 13 4.34 -6.11 5.17
C PHE A 13 4.93 -7.38 5.78
N ASN A 14 5.65 -7.25 6.89
CA ASN A 14 6.30 -8.37 7.56
C ASN A 14 5.32 -9.31 8.26
N VAL A 15 4.14 -8.82 8.60
CA VAL A 15 3.10 -9.63 9.26
C VAL A 15 2.22 -10.35 8.25
N ILE A 16 1.76 -9.64 7.23
CA ILE A 16 0.73 -10.16 6.31
C ILE A 16 1.32 -11.00 5.19
N LEU A 17 2.37 -10.52 4.52
CA LEU A 17 2.87 -11.17 3.31
C LEU A 17 3.40 -12.59 3.53
N PRO A 18 4.10 -12.90 4.62
CA PRO A 18 4.52 -14.28 4.87
C PRO A 18 3.35 -15.26 5.00
N GLN A 19 2.19 -14.81 5.48
CA GLN A 19 0.99 -15.64 5.57
C GLN A 19 0.49 -16.07 4.19
N LEU A 20 0.88 -15.35 3.15
CA LEU A 20 0.50 -15.62 1.77
C LEU A 20 1.60 -16.34 0.98
N GLY A 21 2.71 -16.68 1.64
CA GLY A 21 3.84 -17.33 0.99
C GLY A 21 4.87 -16.38 0.40
N LEU A 22 4.75 -15.08 0.68
CA LEU A 22 5.69 -14.05 0.24
C LEU A 22 6.64 -13.74 1.40
N ASN A 23 7.85 -14.32 1.37
CA ASN A 23 8.72 -14.34 2.54
C ASN A 23 9.94 -13.42 2.48
N ASP A 24 10.45 -13.10 1.28
CA ASP A 24 11.62 -12.22 1.14
C ASP A 24 11.15 -10.78 1.00
N ILE A 25 11.06 -10.09 2.15
CA ILE A 25 10.54 -8.73 2.22
C ILE A 25 11.67 -7.81 2.67
N GLN A 26 12.01 -6.83 1.82
CA GLN A 26 13.10 -5.89 2.07
C GLN A 26 12.67 -4.47 1.76
N LYS A 27 13.05 -3.56 2.64
CA LYS A 27 12.93 -2.13 2.35
C LYS A 27 14.14 -1.73 1.51
N LYS A 28 13.91 -1.25 0.29
CA LYS A 28 14.99 -0.85 -0.63
C LYS A 28 15.36 0.62 -0.50
N GLY A 29 14.42 1.47 -0.14
CA GLY A 29 14.71 2.88 0.03
C GLY A 29 13.52 3.67 0.48
N ILE A 30 13.81 4.87 0.99
CA ILE A 30 12.80 5.87 1.35
C ILE A 30 13.17 7.15 0.62
N SER A 31 12.20 7.76 -0.04
CA SER A 31 12.39 9.06 -0.69
C SER A 31 11.23 9.97 -0.33
N VAL A 32 11.50 11.27 -0.34
CA VAL A 32 10.45 12.27 -0.20
C VAL A 32 10.05 12.71 -1.60
N LYS A 33 8.80 12.50 -1.95
CA LYS A 33 8.23 12.97 -3.20
C LYS A 33 7.52 14.30 -2.94
N GLY A 34 7.37 15.10 -3.98
CA GLY A 34 6.48 16.24 -3.93
C GLY A 34 5.02 15.74 -3.91
N LYS A 35 4.12 16.61 -4.31
CA LYS A 35 2.69 16.30 -4.28
C LYS A 35 2.23 15.33 -5.38
N TYR A 36 3.11 14.97 -6.32
CA TYR A 36 2.72 14.13 -7.47
C TYR A 36 3.15 12.69 -7.29
N ILE A 37 2.26 11.78 -7.63
CA ILE A 37 2.47 10.34 -7.60
C ILE A 37 2.22 9.81 -9.01
N GLU A 38 3.22 9.17 -9.61
CA GLU A 38 3.10 8.59 -10.94
C GLU A 38 2.71 7.12 -10.85
N SER A 39 1.70 6.72 -11.63
CA SER A 39 1.31 5.33 -11.73
C SER A 39 2.31 4.53 -12.57
N LYS A 40 2.69 3.36 -12.06
CA LYS A 40 3.51 2.38 -12.76
C LYS A 40 2.66 1.33 -13.48
N GLY A 41 1.35 1.47 -13.40
CA GLY A 41 0.39 0.57 -14.03
C GLY A 41 -0.81 0.29 -13.15
N VAL A 42 -0.60 0.02 -11.87
CA VAL A 42 -1.67 -0.24 -10.91
C VAL A 42 -1.42 0.59 -9.65
N VAL A 43 -2.44 1.31 -9.23
CA VAL A 43 -2.42 2.11 -8.00
C VAL A 43 -3.63 1.76 -7.17
N ILE A 44 -3.43 1.54 -5.87
CA ILE A 44 -4.53 1.30 -4.94
C ILE A 44 -4.46 2.36 -3.83
N ILE A 45 -5.55 3.06 -3.63
CA ILE A 45 -5.66 4.17 -2.68
C ILE A 45 -6.54 3.75 -1.52
N ILE A 46 -6.06 3.95 -0.30
CA ILE A 46 -6.85 3.78 0.92
C ILE A 46 -6.79 5.07 1.73
N GLY A 47 -7.96 5.59 2.08
CA GLY A 47 -8.08 6.74 2.97
C GLY A 47 -7.96 6.32 4.44
N ILE A 48 -7.33 7.17 5.21
CA ILE A 48 -7.14 7.00 6.65
C ILE A 48 -7.80 8.18 7.35
N ILE A 49 -8.65 7.89 8.34
CA ILE A 49 -9.28 8.91 9.18
C ILE A 49 -9.17 8.51 10.65
N GLY A 50 -9.24 9.48 11.54
CA GLY A 50 -9.13 9.26 12.98
C GLY A 50 -8.07 10.17 13.59
N ASP A 51 -7.29 9.62 14.51
CA ASP A 51 -6.22 10.39 15.18
C ASP A 51 -5.14 10.84 14.21
N VAL A 52 -4.97 10.08 13.13
CA VAL A 52 -4.12 10.41 12.00
C VAL A 52 -5.01 10.39 10.75
N LYS A 53 -4.79 11.28 9.81
CA LYS A 53 -5.57 11.37 8.59
C LYS A 53 -4.68 11.48 7.36
N GLY A 54 -5.19 11.03 6.23
CA GLY A 54 -4.50 11.12 4.95
C GLY A 54 -4.78 9.90 4.08
N ASN A 55 -3.75 9.47 3.35
CA ASN A 55 -3.86 8.35 2.42
C ASN A 55 -2.61 7.49 2.45
N ILE A 56 -2.82 6.22 2.18
CA ILE A 56 -1.73 5.30 1.82
C ILE A 56 -2.04 4.84 0.40
N ILE A 57 -1.06 5.00 -0.49
CA ILE A 57 -1.21 4.71 -1.91
C ILE A 57 -0.15 3.69 -2.31
N TYR A 58 -0.60 2.50 -2.67
CA TYR A 58 0.27 1.41 -3.10
C TYR A 58 0.37 1.44 -4.62
N GLY A 59 1.58 1.29 -5.14
CA GLY A 59 1.82 1.30 -6.59
C GLY A 59 2.69 0.13 -7.01
N MET A 60 2.40 -0.41 -8.18
CA MET A 60 3.15 -1.51 -8.77
C MET A 60 2.92 -1.59 -10.26
N THR A 61 3.76 -2.36 -10.96
CA THR A 61 3.51 -2.64 -12.37
C THR A 61 2.37 -3.64 -12.53
N VAL A 62 1.77 -3.67 -13.73
CA VAL A 62 0.73 -4.66 -14.04
C VAL A 62 1.27 -6.08 -13.91
N ASP A 63 2.51 -6.32 -14.35
CA ASP A 63 3.14 -7.64 -14.23
C ASP A 63 3.29 -8.08 -12.78
N THR A 64 3.73 -7.19 -11.90
CA THR A 64 3.82 -7.48 -10.47
C THR A 64 2.44 -7.76 -9.90
N ALA A 65 1.44 -6.97 -10.24
CA ALA A 65 0.07 -7.16 -9.77
C ALA A 65 -0.48 -8.52 -10.20
N LYS A 66 -0.22 -8.94 -11.44
CA LYS A 66 -0.65 -10.26 -11.94
C LYS A 66 -0.01 -11.41 -11.16
N LYS A 67 1.30 -11.30 -10.88
CA LYS A 67 2.03 -12.33 -10.14
C LYS A 67 1.52 -12.46 -8.71
N ILE A 68 1.31 -11.34 -8.04
CA ILE A 68 0.78 -11.34 -6.67
C ILE A 68 -0.65 -11.85 -6.65
N ALA A 69 -1.48 -11.42 -7.60
CA ALA A 69 -2.85 -11.89 -7.71
C ALA A 69 -2.92 -13.42 -7.92
N SER A 70 -2.02 -13.97 -8.75
CA SER A 70 -1.92 -15.41 -8.95
C SER A 70 -1.65 -16.15 -7.63
N ILE A 71 -0.73 -15.61 -6.83
CA ILE A 71 -0.43 -16.19 -5.51
C ILE A 71 -1.67 -16.13 -4.60
N MET A 72 -2.37 -15.02 -4.59
CA MET A 72 -3.61 -14.86 -3.82
C MET A 72 -4.72 -15.81 -4.29
N MET A 73 -4.70 -16.18 -5.57
CA MET A 73 -5.67 -17.07 -6.20
C MET A 73 -5.17 -18.52 -6.26
N MET A 74 -4.29 -18.89 -5.34
CA MET A 74 -3.79 -20.26 -5.17
C MET A 74 -3.01 -20.79 -6.39
N GLY A 75 -2.31 -19.90 -7.07
CA GLY A 75 -1.47 -20.26 -8.22
C GLY A 75 -2.20 -20.29 -9.56
N MET A 76 -3.44 -19.85 -9.63
CA MET A 76 -4.17 -19.77 -10.90
C MET A 76 -3.47 -18.78 -11.83
N PRO A 77 -3.25 -19.14 -13.11
CA PRO A 77 -2.64 -18.22 -14.07
C PRO A 77 -3.48 -16.96 -14.26
N VAL A 78 -2.83 -15.80 -14.31
CA VAL A 78 -3.48 -14.52 -14.57
C VAL A 78 -2.92 -13.97 -15.88
N GLU A 79 -3.68 -14.10 -16.96
CA GLU A 79 -3.29 -13.59 -18.27
C GLU A 79 -3.68 -12.12 -18.43
N LYS A 80 -4.87 -11.77 -17.93
CA LYS A 80 -5.40 -10.41 -17.98
C LYS A 80 -5.66 -9.92 -16.56
N PHE A 81 -5.32 -8.65 -16.32
CA PHE A 81 -5.59 -8.03 -15.04
C PHE A 81 -7.03 -7.49 -15.02
N ASP A 82 -7.98 -8.41 -15.10
CA ASP A 82 -9.41 -8.12 -15.09
C ASP A 82 -9.99 -8.18 -13.66
N GLU A 83 -11.30 -8.36 -13.55
CA GLU A 83 -12.03 -8.21 -12.29
C GLU A 83 -11.53 -9.10 -11.15
N MET A 84 -11.28 -10.38 -11.39
CA MET A 84 -10.84 -11.29 -10.32
C MET A 84 -9.46 -10.96 -9.77
N PRO A 85 -8.42 -10.82 -10.59
CA PRO A 85 -7.12 -10.40 -10.06
C PRO A 85 -7.12 -9.00 -9.48
N GLN A 86 -7.92 -8.07 -9.98
CA GLN A 86 -8.08 -6.75 -9.38
C GLN A 86 -8.65 -6.86 -7.97
N SER A 87 -9.66 -7.71 -7.78
CA SER A 87 -10.25 -7.96 -6.46
C SER A 87 -9.25 -8.60 -5.51
N ALA A 88 -8.42 -9.51 -6.01
CA ALA A 88 -7.38 -10.16 -5.19
C ALA A 88 -6.36 -9.13 -4.68
N ILE A 89 -5.90 -8.23 -5.54
CA ILE A 89 -4.95 -7.18 -5.14
C ILE A 89 -5.61 -6.21 -4.16
N SER A 90 -6.85 -5.82 -4.40
CA SER A 90 -7.58 -4.94 -3.49
C SER A 90 -7.73 -5.58 -2.11
N GLU A 91 -8.01 -6.89 -2.05
CA GLU A 91 -8.10 -7.62 -0.79
C GLU A 91 -6.76 -7.63 -0.06
N LEU A 92 -5.65 -7.88 -0.78
CA LEU A 92 -4.31 -7.85 -0.18
C LEU A 92 -4.03 -6.49 0.45
N VAL A 93 -4.28 -5.42 -0.27
CA VAL A 93 -4.03 -4.06 0.21
C VAL A 93 -4.93 -3.73 1.40
N ASN A 94 -6.17 -4.22 1.38
CA ASN A 94 -7.07 -4.07 2.51
C ASN A 94 -6.53 -4.80 3.75
N MET A 95 -6.01 -6.02 3.59
CA MET A 95 -5.39 -6.78 4.68
C MET A 95 -4.17 -6.05 5.25
N LEU A 96 -3.30 -5.55 4.38
CA LEU A 96 -2.13 -4.78 4.80
C LEU A 96 -2.55 -3.56 5.63
N THR A 97 -3.51 -2.81 5.13
CA THR A 97 -3.92 -1.55 5.77
C THR A 97 -4.72 -1.80 7.06
N ALA A 98 -5.49 -2.88 7.13
CA ALA A 98 -6.12 -3.28 8.38
C ALA A 98 -5.06 -3.59 9.45
N ASN A 99 -3.97 -4.24 9.07
CA ASN A 99 -2.87 -4.49 9.98
C ASN A 99 -2.15 -3.18 10.39
N VAL A 100 -2.05 -2.23 9.48
CA VAL A 100 -1.54 -0.88 9.81
C VAL A 100 -2.38 -0.27 10.93
N ALA A 101 -3.71 -0.37 10.84
CA ALA A 101 -4.60 0.16 11.87
C ALA A 101 -4.36 -0.53 13.23
N MET A 102 -4.15 -1.84 13.21
CA MET A 102 -3.81 -2.60 14.43
C MET A 102 -2.49 -2.13 15.02
N ASN A 103 -1.49 -1.89 14.18
CA ASN A 103 -0.18 -1.43 14.64
C ASN A 103 -0.26 -0.03 15.26
N PHE A 104 -1.03 0.86 14.68
CA PHE A 104 -1.28 2.18 15.27
C PHE A 104 -2.00 2.06 16.62
N SER A 105 -2.95 1.15 16.72
CA SER A 105 -3.70 0.92 17.95
C SER A 105 -2.80 0.53 19.13
N LYS A 106 -1.71 -0.19 18.88
CA LYS A 106 -0.73 -0.53 19.90
C LYS A 106 -0.05 0.70 20.51
N ASP A 107 0.01 1.77 19.75
CA ASP A 107 0.59 3.05 20.18
C ASP A 107 -0.51 4.04 20.64
N ASN A 108 -1.71 3.54 20.90
CA ASN A 108 -2.88 4.34 21.29
C ASN A 108 -3.31 5.35 20.23
N ILE A 109 -3.02 5.06 18.96
CA ILE A 109 -3.49 5.85 17.82
C ILE A 109 -4.61 5.08 17.15
N ASN A 110 -5.82 5.66 17.18
CA ASN A 110 -7.01 5.01 16.62
C ASN A 110 -7.32 5.59 15.25
N ILE A 111 -7.40 4.72 14.25
CA ILE A 111 -7.73 5.10 12.89
C ILE A 111 -8.78 4.16 12.30
N ASP A 112 -9.52 4.68 11.33
CA ASP A 112 -10.39 3.91 10.45
C ASP A 112 -9.85 3.99 9.04
N ILE A 113 -10.07 2.95 8.26
CA ILE A 113 -9.62 2.87 6.88
C ILE A 113 -10.82 2.82 5.93
N SER A 114 -10.68 3.42 4.76
CA SER A 114 -11.69 3.33 3.71
C SER A 114 -11.58 1.98 2.99
N THR A 115 -12.57 1.68 2.17
CA THR A 115 -12.43 0.60 1.19
C THR A 115 -11.38 0.98 0.16
N PRO A 116 -10.62 0.01 -0.38
CA PRO A 116 -9.60 0.31 -1.39
C PRO A 116 -10.23 0.74 -2.72
N THR A 117 -9.58 1.72 -3.36
CA THR A 117 -9.90 2.12 -4.73
C THR A 117 -8.73 1.74 -5.62
N LEU A 118 -8.94 0.86 -6.58
CA LEU A 118 -7.92 0.42 -7.52
C LEU A 118 -8.10 1.14 -8.85
N ILE A 119 -7.00 1.71 -9.36
CA ILE A 119 -6.98 2.40 -10.64
C ILE A 119 -5.87 1.77 -11.49
N GLU A 120 -6.21 1.28 -12.68
CA GLU A 120 -5.27 0.74 -13.65
C GLU A 120 -5.02 1.76 -14.74
N GLY A 121 -3.76 1.88 -15.15
CA GLY A 121 -3.36 2.76 -16.25
C GLY A 121 -2.22 3.68 -15.85
N GLU A 122 -1.72 4.42 -16.83
CA GLU A 122 -0.68 5.43 -16.62
C GLU A 122 -1.35 6.78 -16.38
N PHE A 123 -1.02 7.38 -15.25
CA PHE A 123 -1.55 8.69 -14.86
C PHE A 123 -0.67 9.30 -13.78
N THR A 124 -0.86 10.59 -13.55
CA THR A 124 -0.23 11.30 -12.44
C THR A 124 -1.32 11.77 -11.51
N ALA A 125 -1.22 11.39 -10.23
CA ALA A 125 -2.12 11.86 -9.19
C ALA A 125 -1.45 12.99 -8.40
N SER A 126 -2.21 13.98 -7.98
CA SER A 126 -1.72 15.02 -7.08
C SER A 126 -2.30 14.85 -5.69
N SER A 127 -1.45 14.99 -4.68
CA SER A 127 -1.87 14.96 -3.28
C SER A 127 -2.06 16.39 -2.77
N ASN A 128 -2.96 16.56 -1.82
CA ASN A 128 -3.10 17.85 -1.12
C ASN A 128 -1.98 18.07 -0.09
N ALA A 129 -1.20 17.04 0.21
CA ALA A 129 -0.07 17.14 1.13
C ALA A 129 1.14 17.72 0.41
N ASP A 130 1.92 18.56 1.12
CA ASP A 130 3.14 19.13 0.58
C ASP A 130 4.23 18.09 0.38
N LYS A 131 4.22 17.03 1.20
CA LYS A 131 5.23 15.98 1.17
C LYS A 131 4.57 14.62 1.23
N VAL A 132 5.04 13.72 0.37
CA VAL A 132 4.65 12.32 0.36
C VAL A 132 5.92 11.49 0.54
N LEU A 133 5.92 10.59 1.53
CA LEU A 133 7.01 9.66 1.70
C LEU A 133 6.75 8.42 0.84
N CYS A 134 7.71 8.10 0.00
CA CYS A 134 7.65 6.89 -0.81
C CYS A 134 8.63 5.86 -0.25
N VAL A 135 8.12 4.72 0.15
CA VAL A 135 8.94 3.59 0.57
C VAL A 135 8.89 2.56 -0.54
N GLU A 136 10.05 2.19 -1.04
CA GLU A 136 10.14 1.13 -2.03
C GLU A 136 10.38 -0.20 -1.31
N MET A 137 9.43 -1.11 -1.44
CA MET A 137 9.50 -2.44 -0.85
C MET A 137 9.76 -3.49 -1.92
N SER A 138 10.71 -4.38 -1.66
CA SER A 138 10.93 -5.56 -2.49
C SER A 138 10.28 -6.76 -1.80
N VAL A 139 9.40 -7.43 -2.51
CA VAL A 139 8.67 -8.61 -2.03
C VAL A 139 8.94 -9.74 -3.02
N ASP A 140 9.76 -10.72 -2.62
CA ASP A 140 10.22 -11.79 -3.51
C ASP A 140 10.73 -11.23 -4.85
N GLU A 141 11.57 -10.16 -4.75
CA GLU A 141 12.16 -9.43 -5.87
C GLU A 141 11.19 -8.56 -6.68
N MET A 142 9.91 -8.57 -6.34
CA MET A 142 8.91 -7.69 -6.94
C MET A 142 8.83 -6.37 -6.18
N ILE A 143 8.67 -5.26 -6.89
CA ILE A 143 8.66 -3.94 -6.26
C ILE A 143 7.23 -3.46 -6.03
N ILE A 144 6.96 -3.06 -4.79
CA ILE A 144 5.74 -2.37 -4.40
C ILE A 144 6.16 -1.02 -3.81
N GLU A 145 5.67 0.05 -4.39
CA GLU A 145 5.87 1.39 -3.84
C GLU A 145 4.74 1.69 -2.87
N VAL A 146 5.09 2.20 -1.69
CA VAL A 146 4.11 2.64 -0.70
C VAL A 146 4.28 4.12 -0.50
N ASN A 147 3.31 4.88 -0.97
CA ASN A 147 3.30 6.34 -0.84
C ASN A 147 2.45 6.70 0.36
N ILE A 148 3.06 7.34 1.34
CA ILE A 148 2.44 7.61 2.63
C ILE A 148 2.29 9.12 2.80
N SER A 149 1.04 9.55 2.94
CA SER A 149 0.69 10.95 3.17
C SER A 149 -0.23 10.98 4.39
N LEU A 150 0.37 10.98 5.58
CA LEU A 150 -0.35 10.96 6.84
C LEU A 150 0.07 12.14 7.70
N GLU A 151 -0.89 12.77 8.35
CA GLU A 151 -0.64 13.84 9.28
C GLU A 151 -1.51 13.66 10.52
N LYS A 152 -1.06 14.20 11.64
CA LYS A 152 -1.83 14.16 12.87
C LYS A 152 -3.12 14.98 12.67
N ASN A 153 -4.23 14.43 13.09
CA ASN A 153 -5.50 15.14 13.05
C ASN A 153 -5.60 16.06 14.25
N THR A 154 -5.66 17.36 13.99
CA THR A 154 -5.66 18.41 15.03
C THR A 154 -7.05 18.98 15.31
N ILE A 155 -8.07 18.42 14.69
CA ILE A 155 -9.47 18.90 14.90
C ILE A 155 -10.11 18.20 16.08
#